data_9888c496331d2181a733125622fa2739
#
_entry.id   9888c496331d2181a733125622fa2739
#
_cell.length_a   1.000
_cell.length_b   1.000
_cell.length_c   1.000
_cell.angle_alpha   90.00
_cell.angle_beta   90.00
_cell.angle_gamma   90.00
#
_symmetry.space_group_name_H-M   'P 1'
#
loop_
_entity.id
_entity.type
_entity.pdbx_description
1 polymer ?
#
loop_
_entity_poly.entity_id
_entity_poly.type
_entity_poly.pdbx_seq_one_letter_code
_entity_poly.pdbx_strand_id
1 'polypeptide(L)'
;MKDSTKSVCVRKVVLLVAIVVLLLIYVLQVAFSHKTNVRILYTEGDVDRVETLKADELLYCLTKVGDEDGEVWTVDGEAAREWSARGIVNAISEVKLLGVATKSQSDDERYGLSDESVLVVKAFTGGEVVRTLYVGKLSATGSQTYVRVDEDKTVYVAQGSLRSTFEVTADDLKEPPPEEESEGEDADETAEGSGDEGADTSDDEGGEDTGGEGTSSFDEEGVLD
;
A
#
# COMPACT_ATOMS: atom_id res chain seq x y z
N MET A 1 -65.91 -29.33 0.14
CA MET A 1 -64.77 -29.06 1.07
C MET A 1 -63.47 -29.80 0.68
N LYS A 2 -63.30 -30.25 -0.55
CA LYS A 2 -62.08 -31.03 -0.99
C LYS A 2 -61.04 -30.25 -1.76
N ASP A 3 -61.33 -29.00 -2.15
CA ASP A 3 -60.42 -28.20 -3.03
C ASP A 3 -59.46 -27.28 -2.25
N SER A 4 -59.78 -26.95 -1.00
CA SER A 4 -58.93 -26.06 -0.17
C SER A 4 -57.63 -26.76 0.28
N THR A 5 -57.66 -28.07 0.53
CA THR A 5 -56.50 -28.85 0.95
C THR A 5 -55.46 -29.06 -0.20
N LYS A 6 -55.93 -29.18 -1.44
CA LYS A 6 -55.05 -29.32 -2.63
C LYS A 6 -54.27 -28.01 -2.89
N SER A 7 -54.91 -26.85 -2.73
CA SER A 7 -54.26 -25.56 -2.96
C SER A 7 -53.19 -25.27 -1.91
N VAL A 8 -53.37 -25.65 -0.66
CA VAL A 8 -52.39 -25.53 0.44
C VAL A 8 -51.21 -26.45 0.23
N CYS A 9 -51.45 -27.69 -0.25
CA CYS A 9 -50.38 -28.64 -0.56
C CYS A 9 -49.50 -28.15 -1.72
N VAL A 10 -50.10 -27.62 -2.80
CA VAL A 10 -49.41 -27.07 -3.94
C VAL A 10 -48.57 -25.86 -3.54
N ARG A 11 -49.07 -24.95 -2.71
CA ARG A 11 -48.29 -23.79 -2.23
C ARG A 11 -47.08 -24.22 -1.41
N LYS A 12 -47.22 -25.23 -0.53
CA LYS A 12 -46.10 -25.78 0.26
C LYS A 12 -45.04 -26.40 -0.65
N VAL A 13 -45.43 -27.15 -1.66
CA VAL A 13 -44.51 -27.77 -2.61
C VAL A 13 -43.76 -26.70 -3.45
N VAL A 14 -44.46 -25.67 -3.93
CA VAL A 14 -43.86 -24.56 -4.67
C VAL A 14 -42.82 -23.82 -3.79
N LEU A 15 -43.16 -23.57 -2.52
CA LEU A 15 -42.23 -22.89 -1.60
C LEU A 15 -41.01 -23.76 -1.32
N LEU A 16 -41.17 -25.07 -1.14
CA LEU A 16 -40.07 -26.00 -0.94
C LEU A 16 -39.15 -26.06 -2.15
N VAL A 17 -39.70 -26.11 -3.37
CA VAL A 17 -38.93 -26.06 -4.60
C VAL A 17 -38.17 -24.74 -4.71
N ALA A 18 -38.78 -23.60 -4.39
CA ALA A 18 -38.10 -22.29 -4.40
C ALA A 18 -36.91 -22.25 -3.42
N ILE A 19 -37.05 -22.80 -2.23
CA ILE A 19 -35.97 -22.90 -1.24
C ILE A 19 -34.81 -23.76 -1.78
N VAL A 20 -35.12 -24.91 -2.39
CA VAL A 20 -34.09 -25.79 -2.97
C VAL A 20 -33.35 -25.09 -4.11
N VAL A 21 -34.05 -24.35 -4.96
CA VAL A 21 -33.42 -23.57 -6.06
C VAL A 21 -32.52 -22.47 -5.50
N LEU A 22 -32.96 -21.74 -4.47
CA LEU A 22 -32.14 -20.73 -3.81
C LEU A 22 -30.88 -21.33 -3.16
N LEU A 23 -31.02 -22.48 -2.50
CA LEU A 23 -29.88 -23.20 -1.93
C LEU A 23 -28.90 -23.66 -3.02
N LEU A 24 -29.38 -24.15 -4.16
CA LEU A 24 -28.54 -24.52 -5.28
C LEU A 24 -27.78 -23.30 -5.84
N ILE A 25 -28.47 -22.18 -6.04
CA ILE A 25 -27.84 -20.92 -6.47
C ILE A 25 -26.78 -20.48 -5.46
N TYR A 26 -27.07 -20.54 -4.16
CA TYR A 26 -26.13 -20.19 -3.10
C TYR A 26 -24.89 -21.10 -3.10
N VAL A 27 -25.09 -22.42 -3.20
CA VAL A 27 -23.97 -23.38 -3.28
C VAL A 27 -23.12 -23.14 -4.53
N LEU A 28 -23.73 -22.89 -5.69
CA LEU A 28 -23.02 -22.52 -6.90
C LEU A 28 -22.25 -21.22 -6.72
N GLN A 29 -22.85 -20.21 -6.13
CA GLN A 29 -22.21 -18.91 -5.86
C GLN A 29 -20.98 -19.07 -4.95
N VAL A 30 -21.11 -19.84 -3.87
CA VAL A 30 -19.99 -20.16 -2.98
C VAL A 30 -18.91 -20.97 -3.68
N ALA A 31 -19.29 -21.99 -4.45
CA ALA A 31 -18.33 -22.84 -5.20
C ALA A 31 -17.56 -22.06 -6.27
N PHE A 32 -18.19 -21.07 -6.93
CA PHE A 32 -17.53 -20.21 -7.91
C PHE A 32 -16.79 -19.02 -7.27
N SER A 33 -17.22 -18.56 -6.09
CA SER A 33 -16.60 -17.42 -5.40
C SER A 33 -15.24 -17.76 -4.77
N HIS A 34 -14.97 -19.02 -4.46
CA HIS A 34 -13.73 -19.45 -3.77
C HIS A 34 -12.51 -19.69 -4.68
N LYS A 35 -12.59 -19.40 -5.97
CA LYS A 35 -11.42 -19.49 -6.85
C LYS A 35 -10.71 -18.16 -7.06
N THR A 36 -10.41 -17.44 -5.98
CA THR A 36 -9.36 -16.44 -6.03
C THR A 36 -8.03 -17.22 -5.98
N ASN A 37 -7.53 -17.62 -7.14
CA ASN A 37 -6.22 -18.23 -7.24
C ASN A 37 -5.17 -17.14 -7.02
N VAL A 38 -4.91 -16.80 -5.77
CA VAL A 38 -3.76 -15.97 -5.42
C VAL A 38 -2.51 -16.75 -5.80
N ARG A 39 -1.74 -16.20 -6.72
CA ARG A 39 -0.45 -16.75 -7.14
C ARG A 39 0.64 -15.83 -6.61
N ILE A 40 1.52 -16.37 -5.79
CA ILE A 40 2.69 -15.64 -5.31
C ILE A 40 3.86 -16.01 -6.25
N LEU A 41 4.49 -14.97 -6.79
CA LEU A 41 5.68 -15.12 -7.61
C LEU A 41 6.88 -14.68 -6.78
N TYR A 42 7.80 -15.59 -6.56
CA TYR A 42 9.09 -15.31 -5.94
C TYR A 42 10.17 -15.15 -7.01
N THR A 43 11.15 -14.28 -6.79
CA THR A 43 12.37 -14.24 -7.62
C THR A 43 13.27 -15.43 -7.31
N GLU A 44 14.04 -15.85 -8.29
CA GLU A 44 15.10 -16.85 -8.08
C GLU A 44 16.37 -16.15 -7.56
N GLY A 45 16.90 -16.65 -6.44
CA GLY A 45 18.10 -16.09 -5.84
C GLY A 45 17.91 -14.85 -4.97
N ASP A 46 19.01 -14.35 -4.43
CA ASP A 46 19.04 -13.10 -3.65
C ASP A 46 19.23 -11.91 -4.59
N VAL A 47 18.32 -10.96 -4.53
CA VAL A 47 18.36 -9.77 -5.38
C VAL A 47 19.49 -8.87 -4.89
N ASP A 48 20.42 -8.55 -5.77
CA ASP A 48 21.58 -7.70 -5.48
C ASP A 48 21.49 -6.30 -6.13
N ARG A 49 20.59 -6.13 -7.13
CA ARG A 49 20.35 -4.85 -7.77
C ARG A 49 18.91 -4.71 -8.24
N VAL A 50 18.35 -3.51 -8.10
CA VAL A 50 17.03 -3.14 -8.62
C VAL A 50 17.15 -1.85 -9.41
N GLU A 51 16.70 -1.86 -10.66
CA GLU A 51 16.61 -0.70 -11.54
C GLU A 51 15.15 -0.35 -11.77
N THR A 52 14.80 0.92 -11.63
CA THR A 52 13.44 1.43 -11.91
C THR A 52 13.50 2.48 -13.00
N LEU A 53 12.74 2.24 -14.09
CA LEU A 53 12.67 3.11 -15.26
C LEU A 53 11.24 3.58 -15.47
N LYS A 54 11.07 4.81 -15.96
CA LYS A 54 9.80 5.37 -16.43
C LYS A 54 10.00 6.03 -17.79
N ALA A 55 9.21 5.65 -18.78
CA ALA A 55 9.37 6.10 -20.17
C ALA A 55 10.83 5.97 -20.65
N ASP A 56 11.45 4.82 -20.38
CA ASP A 56 12.87 4.50 -20.69
C ASP A 56 13.91 5.38 -19.96
N GLU A 57 13.51 6.29 -19.09
CA GLU A 57 14.40 7.07 -18.25
C GLU A 57 14.61 6.35 -16.89
N LEU A 58 15.87 6.19 -16.48
CA LEU A 58 16.23 5.60 -15.20
C LEU A 58 15.86 6.57 -14.07
N LEU A 59 14.97 6.16 -13.17
CA LEU A 59 14.61 6.94 -11.98
C LEU A 59 15.64 6.76 -10.87
N TYR A 60 16.06 5.51 -10.62
CA TYR A 60 17.10 5.16 -9.65
C TYR A 60 17.59 3.74 -9.86
N CYS A 61 18.78 3.48 -9.33
CA CYS A 61 19.39 2.16 -9.26
C CYS A 61 19.79 1.84 -7.82
N LEU A 62 19.14 0.85 -7.22
CA LEU A 62 19.53 0.27 -5.94
C LEU A 62 20.53 -0.84 -6.16
N THR A 63 21.63 -0.82 -5.43
CA THR A 63 22.68 -1.86 -5.50
C THR A 63 23.08 -2.27 -4.10
N LYS A 64 23.21 -3.57 -3.88
CA LYS A 64 23.70 -4.16 -2.64
C LYS A 64 25.23 -4.18 -2.68
N VAL A 65 25.87 -3.53 -1.73
CA VAL A 65 27.33 -3.45 -1.64
C VAL A 65 27.76 -4.08 -0.32
N GLY A 66 28.73 -5.00 -0.39
CA GLY A 66 29.36 -5.58 0.80
C GLY A 66 30.44 -4.64 1.29
N ASP A 67 30.48 -4.34 2.59
CA ASP A 67 31.56 -3.63 3.28
C ASP A 67 32.08 -4.44 4.46
N GLU A 68 33.02 -3.86 5.23
CA GLU A 68 33.63 -4.54 6.40
C GLU A 68 32.63 -4.80 7.52
N ASP A 69 31.53 -4.03 7.58
CA ASP A 69 30.48 -4.11 8.59
C ASP A 69 29.27 -4.95 8.13
N GLY A 70 29.22 -5.35 6.84
CA GLY A 70 28.17 -6.18 6.27
C GLY A 70 27.72 -5.77 4.89
N GLU A 71 26.47 -6.14 4.53
CA GLU A 71 25.86 -5.78 3.26
C GLU A 71 24.93 -4.58 3.45
N VAL A 72 25.17 -3.51 2.70
CA VAL A 72 24.37 -2.28 2.73
C VAL A 72 23.79 -1.98 1.35
N TRP A 73 22.64 -1.32 1.32
CA TRP A 73 22.05 -0.85 0.08
C TRP A 73 22.52 0.56 -0.25
N THR A 74 22.82 0.78 -1.52
CA THR A 74 23.13 2.10 -2.06
C THR A 74 22.14 2.47 -3.16
N VAL A 75 21.84 3.75 -3.31
CA VAL A 75 21.06 4.30 -4.43
C VAL A 75 21.96 5.24 -5.22
N ASP A 76 22.15 4.94 -6.50
CA ASP A 76 23.05 5.68 -7.41
C ASP A 76 24.46 5.89 -6.83
N GLY A 77 24.92 4.95 -5.98
CA GLY A 77 26.25 4.96 -5.35
C GLY A 77 26.33 5.68 -3.99
N GLU A 78 25.22 6.26 -3.51
CA GLU A 78 25.13 6.86 -2.16
C GLU A 78 24.39 5.93 -1.21
N ALA A 79 24.63 6.05 0.11
CA ALA A 79 23.95 5.22 1.10
C ALA A 79 22.42 5.37 1.03
N ALA A 80 21.72 4.26 0.95
CA ALA A 80 20.26 4.22 0.93
C ALA A 80 19.70 3.95 2.32
N ARG A 81 18.53 4.53 2.61
CA ARG A 81 17.76 4.16 3.80
C ARG A 81 17.40 2.68 3.71
N GLU A 82 17.93 1.89 4.61
CA GLU A 82 17.82 0.43 4.58
C GLU A 82 16.37 -0.06 4.49
N TRP A 83 15.46 0.52 5.27
CA TRP A 83 14.06 0.12 5.28
C TRP A 83 13.34 0.43 3.95
N SER A 84 13.68 1.56 3.28
CA SER A 84 13.13 1.91 1.97
C SER A 84 13.64 0.96 0.88
N ALA A 85 14.95 0.72 0.85
CA ALA A 85 15.57 -0.19 -0.09
C ALA A 85 15.03 -1.61 0.07
N ARG A 86 14.96 -2.14 1.30
CA ARG A 86 14.35 -3.45 1.59
C ARG A 86 12.87 -3.52 1.20
N GLY A 87 12.12 -2.43 1.38
CA GLY A 87 10.73 -2.35 0.95
C GLY A 87 10.57 -2.56 -0.56
N ILE A 88 11.40 -1.90 -1.36
CA ILE A 88 11.45 -2.03 -2.83
C ILE A 88 11.88 -3.44 -3.24
N VAL A 89 12.96 -3.96 -2.65
CA VAL A 89 13.47 -5.30 -2.95
C VAL A 89 12.42 -6.37 -2.62
N ASN A 90 11.78 -6.30 -1.47
CA ASN A 90 10.74 -7.24 -1.09
C ASN A 90 9.53 -7.16 -2.03
N ALA A 91 9.14 -5.95 -2.46
CA ALA A 91 8.00 -5.76 -3.35
C ALA A 91 8.20 -6.38 -4.74
N ILE A 92 9.44 -6.40 -5.27
CA ILE A 92 9.75 -7.07 -6.54
C ILE A 92 10.04 -8.56 -6.35
N SER A 93 10.62 -8.95 -5.21
CA SER A 93 10.98 -10.34 -4.91
C SER A 93 9.74 -11.20 -4.61
N GLU A 94 8.69 -10.63 -4.04
CA GLU A 94 7.44 -11.34 -3.73
C GLU A 94 6.24 -10.59 -4.30
N VAL A 95 5.81 -10.95 -5.52
CA VAL A 95 4.65 -10.35 -6.17
C VAL A 95 3.43 -11.24 -6.00
N LYS A 96 2.39 -10.73 -5.33
CA LYS A 96 1.12 -11.44 -5.10
C LYS A 96 0.11 -11.07 -6.18
N LEU A 97 -0.15 -12.00 -7.09
CA LEU A 97 -1.14 -11.86 -8.15
C LEU A 97 -2.49 -12.37 -7.68
N LEU A 98 -3.50 -11.50 -7.70
CA LEU A 98 -4.87 -11.81 -7.25
C LEU A 98 -5.73 -12.38 -8.36
N GLY A 99 -5.41 -12.08 -9.61
CA GLY A 99 -6.17 -12.53 -10.76
C GLY A 99 -5.70 -11.92 -12.07
N VAL A 100 -6.35 -12.33 -13.15
CA VAL A 100 -6.11 -11.82 -14.51
C VAL A 100 -7.07 -10.67 -14.78
N ALA A 101 -6.55 -9.52 -15.18
CA ALA A 101 -7.35 -8.37 -15.64
C ALA A 101 -7.71 -8.51 -17.12
N THR A 102 -6.71 -8.79 -17.98
CA THR A 102 -6.90 -9.03 -19.40
C THR A 102 -5.73 -9.84 -19.98
N LYS A 103 -5.98 -10.50 -21.11
CA LYS A 103 -4.95 -11.14 -21.94
C LYS A 103 -4.70 -10.39 -23.24
N SER A 104 -5.39 -9.25 -23.42
CA SER A 104 -5.30 -8.44 -24.62
C SER A 104 -4.36 -7.27 -24.44
N GLN A 105 -3.36 -7.13 -25.30
CA GLN A 105 -2.44 -6.00 -25.30
C GLN A 105 -3.09 -4.69 -25.77
N SER A 106 -4.25 -4.75 -26.47
CA SER A 106 -4.97 -3.55 -26.88
C SER A 106 -5.51 -2.73 -25.70
N ASP A 107 -5.48 -3.30 -24.50
CA ASP A 107 -5.98 -2.67 -23.28
C ASP A 107 -4.87 -2.02 -22.44
N ASP A 108 -3.62 -2.03 -22.89
CA ASP A 108 -2.45 -1.56 -22.14
C ASP A 108 -2.62 -0.12 -21.65
N GLU A 109 -3.10 0.79 -22.50
CA GLU A 109 -3.38 2.17 -22.13
C GLU A 109 -4.42 2.26 -20.98
N ARG A 110 -5.47 1.42 -21.05
CA ARG A 110 -6.50 1.36 -20.00
C ARG A 110 -5.95 0.98 -18.64
N TYR A 111 -4.88 0.18 -18.59
CA TYR A 111 -4.23 -0.27 -17.36
C TYR A 111 -2.98 0.52 -16.99
N GLY A 112 -2.62 1.54 -17.79
CA GLY A 112 -1.43 2.37 -17.58
C GLY A 112 -0.13 1.61 -17.84
N LEU A 113 -0.16 0.70 -18.82
CA LEU A 113 0.95 -0.14 -19.25
C LEU A 113 1.44 0.26 -20.65
N SER A 114 1.04 1.45 -21.16
CA SER A 114 1.60 2.03 -22.39
C SER A 114 3.02 2.53 -22.14
N ASP A 115 3.82 2.60 -23.18
CA ASP A 115 5.25 2.96 -23.11
C ASP A 115 5.51 4.30 -22.39
N GLU A 116 4.59 5.26 -22.51
CA GLU A 116 4.70 6.58 -21.86
C GLU A 116 4.36 6.56 -20.36
N SER A 117 3.54 5.61 -19.92
CA SER A 117 2.98 5.59 -18.55
C SER A 117 3.49 4.45 -17.68
N VAL A 118 4.07 3.42 -18.29
CA VAL A 118 4.54 2.23 -17.60
C VAL A 118 5.77 2.53 -16.75
N LEU A 119 5.80 1.94 -15.56
CA LEU A 119 6.99 1.89 -14.73
C LEU A 119 7.61 0.51 -14.87
N VAL A 120 8.85 0.42 -15.31
CA VAL A 120 9.56 -0.84 -15.52
C VAL A 120 10.56 -1.04 -14.38
N VAL A 121 10.36 -2.10 -13.61
CA VAL A 121 11.24 -2.45 -12.49
C VAL A 121 11.94 -3.76 -12.81
N LYS A 122 13.27 -3.76 -12.78
CA LYS A 122 14.11 -4.92 -13.06
C LYS A 122 14.86 -5.33 -11.81
N ALA A 123 14.77 -6.59 -11.42
CA ALA A 123 15.59 -7.17 -10.37
C ALA A 123 16.69 -8.04 -10.98
N PHE A 124 17.87 -7.96 -10.38
CA PHE A 124 19.06 -8.68 -10.80
C PHE A 124 19.60 -9.53 -9.67
N THR A 125 20.24 -10.63 -10.03
CA THR A 125 21.03 -11.49 -9.17
C THR A 125 22.29 -11.89 -9.90
N GLY A 126 23.46 -11.56 -9.36
CA GLY A 126 24.75 -11.87 -10.00
C GLY A 126 24.94 -11.20 -11.37
N GLY A 127 24.26 -10.06 -11.62
CA GLY A 127 24.30 -9.32 -12.88
C GLY A 127 23.28 -9.80 -13.94
N GLU A 128 22.53 -10.87 -13.70
CA GLU A 128 21.48 -11.37 -14.58
C GLU A 128 20.10 -10.86 -14.14
N VAL A 129 19.23 -10.51 -15.12
CA VAL A 129 17.84 -10.10 -14.82
C VAL A 129 17.04 -11.34 -14.42
N VAL A 130 16.59 -11.37 -13.16
CA VAL A 130 15.76 -12.47 -12.63
C VAL A 130 14.28 -12.14 -12.63
N ARG A 131 13.90 -10.87 -12.71
CA ARG A 131 12.53 -10.40 -12.81
C ARG A 131 12.43 -9.08 -13.53
N THR A 132 11.44 -8.95 -14.41
CA THR A 132 11.00 -7.66 -14.95
C THR A 132 9.52 -7.48 -14.60
N LEU A 133 9.21 -6.40 -13.90
CA LEU A 133 7.85 -6.05 -13.53
C LEU A 133 7.44 -4.76 -14.24
N TYR A 134 6.41 -4.83 -15.07
CA TYR A 134 5.78 -3.67 -15.70
C TYR A 134 4.63 -3.23 -14.81
N VAL A 135 4.76 -2.06 -14.20
CA VAL A 135 3.82 -1.55 -13.21
C VAL A 135 2.95 -0.46 -13.85
N GLY A 136 1.67 -0.75 -13.94
CA GLY A 136 0.65 0.15 -14.46
C GLY A 136 0.04 1.03 -13.38
N LYS A 137 -1.21 1.44 -13.60
CA LYS A 137 -1.94 2.27 -12.64
C LYS A 137 -2.54 1.47 -11.50
N LEU A 138 -2.92 2.18 -10.44
CA LEU A 138 -3.73 1.63 -9.35
C LEU A 138 -5.13 1.27 -9.85
N SER A 139 -5.71 0.23 -9.26
CA SER A 139 -7.12 -0.11 -9.45
C SER A 139 -8.03 0.95 -8.84
N ALA A 140 -9.31 0.92 -9.20
CA ALA A 140 -10.30 1.85 -8.65
C ALA A 140 -10.44 1.76 -7.10
N THR A 141 -10.05 0.64 -6.51
CA THR A 141 -10.06 0.46 -5.04
C THR A 141 -8.84 1.07 -4.34
N GLY A 142 -7.80 1.48 -5.10
CA GLY A 142 -6.57 2.05 -4.55
C GLY A 142 -5.64 1.06 -3.83
N SER A 143 -6.07 -0.19 -3.65
CA SER A 143 -5.34 -1.22 -2.89
C SER A 143 -4.67 -2.29 -3.76
N GLN A 144 -4.75 -2.15 -5.07
CA GLN A 144 -4.25 -3.11 -6.05
C GLN A 144 -3.62 -2.34 -7.22
N THR A 145 -2.67 -2.97 -7.88
CA THR A 145 -1.97 -2.40 -9.05
C THR A 145 -2.07 -3.35 -10.22
N TYR A 146 -2.26 -2.82 -11.44
CA TYR A 146 -2.18 -3.61 -12.65
C TYR A 146 -0.73 -3.81 -13.03
N VAL A 147 -0.35 -5.07 -13.32
CA VAL A 147 1.04 -5.43 -13.64
C VAL A 147 1.12 -6.43 -14.78
N ARG A 148 2.23 -6.42 -15.49
CA ARG A 148 2.74 -7.54 -16.32
C ARG A 148 4.05 -8.02 -15.71
N VAL A 149 4.35 -9.29 -15.86
CA VAL A 149 5.52 -9.92 -15.26
C VAL A 149 6.33 -10.62 -16.34
N ASP A 150 7.59 -10.28 -16.41
CA ASP A 150 8.55 -10.84 -17.35
C ASP A 150 8.07 -10.73 -18.82
N GLU A 151 8.15 -11.76 -19.61
CA GLU A 151 7.68 -11.80 -21.00
C GLU A 151 6.18 -12.11 -21.14
N ASP A 152 5.46 -12.33 -20.02
CA ASP A 152 4.03 -12.64 -20.05
C ASP A 152 3.23 -11.39 -20.45
N LYS A 153 2.49 -11.51 -21.55
CA LYS A 153 1.64 -10.43 -22.07
C LYS A 153 0.34 -10.25 -21.29
N THR A 154 0.06 -11.14 -20.36
CA THR A 154 -1.13 -11.11 -19.52
C THR A 154 -1.03 -9.98 -18.50
N VAL A 155 -2.06 -9.15 -18.41
CA VAL A 155 -2.18 -8.15 -17.36
C VAL A 155 -2.84 -8.78 -16.14
N TYR A 156 -2.15 -8.70 -15.03
CA TYR A 156 -2.59 -9.19 -13.74
C TYR A 156 -2.99 -8.05 -12.81
N VAL A 157 -3.79 -8.39 -11.82
CA VAL A 157 -4.06 -7.54 -10.65
C VAL A 157 -3.15 -8.02 -9.53
N ALA A 158 -2.20 -7.20 -9.14
CA ALA A 158 -1.31 -7.47 -8.00
C ALA A 158 -1.84 -6.81 -6.73
N GLN A 159 -1.56 -7.43 -5.58
CA GLN A 159 -1.86 -6.88 -4.27
C GLN A 159 -0.92 -5.71 -3.95
N GLY A 160 -1.47 -4.66 -3.36
CA GLY A 160 -0.71 -3.51 -2.88
C GLY A 160 -0.59 -2.37 -3.88
N SER A 161 -0.11 -1.24 -3.38
CA SER A 161 0.13 -0.02 -4.15
C SER A 161 1.53 -0.04 -4.76
N LEU A 162 1.85 -1.07 -5.58
CA LEU A 162 3.20 -1.25 -6.13
C LEU A 162 3.71 -0.01 -6.88
N ARG A 163 2.80 0.72 -7.54
CA ARG A 163 3.20 1.94 -8.23
C ARG A 163 3.81 2.98 -7.27
N SER A 164 3.16 3.26 -6.16
CA SER A 164 3.70 4.21 -5.17
C SER A 164 4.95 3.70 -4.44
N THR A 165 5.13 2.38 -4.39
CA THR A 165 6.35 1.79 -3.83
C THR A 165 7.56 2.00 -4.74
N PHE A 166 7.37 1.92 -6.07
CA PHE A 166 8.46 2.01 -7.02
C PHE A 166 8.62 3.40 -7.66
N GLU A 167 7.56 4.22 -7.73
CA GLU A 167 7.60 5.56 -8.32
C GLU A 167 8.05 6.61 -7.28
N VAL A 168 9.27 6.42 -6.78
CA VAL A 168 9.95 7.33 -5.85
C VAL A 168 11.19 7.91 -6.52
N THR A 169 11.72 9.00 -6.00
CA THR A 169 12.98 9.58 -6.50
C THR A 169 14.19 8.98 -5.79
N ALA A 170 15.37 9.08 -6.42
CA ALA A 170 16.62 8.66 -5.78
C ALA A 170 16.83 9.39 -4.44
N ASP A 171 16.50 10.68 -4.38
CA ASP A 171 16.67 11.49 -3.16
C ASP A 171 15.75 11.04 -2.01
N ASP A 172 14.54 10.52 -2.31
CA ASP A 172 13.66 9.96 -1.29
C ASP A 172 14.22 8.66 -0.66
N LEU A 173 15.12 8.01 -1.39
CA LEU A 173 15.75 6.75 -0.97
C LEU A 173 17.06 6.95 -0.23
N LYS A 174 17.74 8.10 -0.37
CA LYS A 174 19.03 8.38 0.27
C LYS A 174 18.86 8.53 1.79
N GLU A 175 19.89 8.13 2.50
CA GLU A 175 19.99 8.39 3.93
C GLU A 175 20.16 9.90 4.16
N PRO A 176 19.38 10.51 5.07
CA PRO A 176 19.57 11.94 5.38
C PRO A 176 20.98 12.15 5.92
N PRO A 177 21.61 13.29 5.61
CA PRO A 177 22.89 13.66 6.23
C PRO A 177 22.75 13.57 7.76
N PRO A 178 23.78 13.12 8.48
CA PRO A 178 23.78 13.19 9.93
C PRO A 178 23.49 14.63 10.33
N GLU A 179 22.48 14.82 11.19
CA GLU A 179 22.23 16.12 11.78
C GLU A 179 23.50 16.53 12.52
N GLU A 180 24.18 17.58 12.04
CA GLU A 180 25.26 18.21 12.80
C GLU A 180 24.63 18.66 14.10
N GLU A 181 24.94 17.95 15.19
CA GLU A 181 24.59 18.40 16.53
C GLU A 181 25.19 19.80 16.64
N SER A 182 24.36 20.84 16.56
CA SER A 182 24.74 22.19 16.89
C SER A 182 25.14 22.12 18.35
N GLU A 183 26.45 22.05 18.58
CA GLU A 183 27.02 22.30 19.92
C GLU A 183 26.46 23.66 20.36
N GLY A 184 25.44 23.59 21.21
CA GLY A 184 24.95 24.76 21.90
C GLY A 184 26.11 25.33 22.70
N GLU A 185 26.62 26.49 22.27
CA GLU A 185 27.48 27.31 23.07
C GLU A 185 26.74 27.59 24.39
N ASP A 186 27.12 26.84 25.43
CA ASP A 186 26.84 27.19 26.82
C ASP A 186 27.50 28.54 27.08
N ALA A 187 26.74 29.60 26.89
CA ALA A 187 27.08 30.89 27.43
C ALA A 187 26.94 30.83 28.97
N ASP A 188 28.05 30.54 29.61
CA ASP A 188 28.29 30.80 31.02
C ASP A 188 28.08 32.30 31.32
N GLU A 189 26.92 32.67 31.87
CA GLU A 189 26.73 33.93 32.58
C GLU A 189 26.50 33.63 34.05
N THR A 190 27.62 33.59 34.78
CA THR A 190 27.70 33.87 36.22
C THR A 190 27.14 35.23 36.53
N ALA A 191 26.03 35.31 37.23
CA ALA A 191 25.64 36.49 38.01
C ALA A 191 25.20 36.07 39.41
N GLU A 192 26.07 36.33 40.35
CA GLU A 192 25.79 36.37 41.79
C GLU A 192 24.74 37.43 42.13
N GLY A 193 23.85 37.13 43.06
CA GLY A 193 22.92 38.13 43.59
C GLY A 193 21.95 37.58 44.63
N SER A 194 22.46 37.35 45.82
CA SER A 194 21.98 37.71 47.18
C SER A 194 20.48 37.99 47.38
N GLY A 195 19.88 37.23 48.31
CA GLY A 195 19.02 37.85 49.40
C GLY A 195 17.53 37.66 49.18
N ASP A 196 16.91 37.01 50.01
CA ASP A 196 16.13 37.40 51.18
C ASP A 196 14.84 36.57 51.38
N GLU A 197 14.56 36.40 52.63
CA GLU A 197 13.54 35.56 53.26
C GLU A 197 12.11 36.04 52.98
N GLY A 198 11.12 35.14 53.06
CA GLY A 198 9.73 35.53 53.21
C GLY A 198 8.77 34.33 53.19
N ALA A 199 8.47 33.90 54.42
CA ALA A 199 7.40 32.95 54.73
C ALA A 199 6.01 33.48 54.31
N ASP A 200 5.08 32.67 54.00
CA ASP A 200 3.86 32.42 54.79
C ASP A 200 2.69 31.88 53.92
N THR A 201 2.20 30.79 54.37
CA THR A 201 0.82 30.28 54.51
C THR A 201 -0.28 30.58 53.50
N SER A 202 -1.02 29.51 53.35
CA SER A 202 -2.45 29.26 53.42
C SER A 202 -3.14 28.83 52.14
N ASP A 203 -3.60 27.61 52.24
CA ASP A 203 -4.94 27.05 51.99
C ASP A 203 -5.91 27.87 51.13
N ASP A 204 -6.50 27.27 50.15
CA ASP A 204 -7.95 27.10 50.14
C ASP A 204 -8.43 26.18 49.01
N GLU A 205 -9.47 25.47 49.35
CA GLU A 205 -10.22 24.49 48.60
C GLU A 205 -11.10 25.10 47.51
N GLY A 206 -11.50 24.23 46.57
CA GLY A 206 -12.88 24.20 46.14
C GLY A 206 -13.19 24.67 44.75
N GLY A 207 -13.95 23.89 44.09
CA GLY A 207 -14.82 24.41 43.04
C GLY A 207 -14.98 23.52 41.80
N GLU A 208 -15.92 22.68 41.92
CA GLU A 208 -16.73 21.97 40.94
C GLU A 208 -17.12 22.76 39.68
N ASP A 209 -17.27 21.99 38.60
CA ASP A 209 -18.49 21.81 37.79
C ASP A 209 -18.73 22.72 36.58
N THR A 210 -19.45 22.09 35.67
CA THR A 210 -20.17 22.53 34.46
C THR A 210 -19.36 22.53 33.19
N GLY A 211 -19.61 21.61 32.18
CA GLY A 211 -20.91 21.49 31.49
C GLY A 211 -20.88 22.40 30.27
N GLY A 212 -20.71 21.81 29.08
CA GLY A 212 -20.73 22.58 27.83
C GLY A 212 -20.93 21.67 26.62
N GLU A 213 -22.14 21.21 26.43
CA GLU A 213 -22.66 20.72 25.15
C GLU A 213 -22.61 21.85 24.13
N GLY A 214 -22.04 21.57 22.98
CA GLY A 214 -22.03 22.46 21.84
C GLY A 214 -22.36 21.70 20.57
N THR A 215 -23.64 21.43 20.37
CA THR A 215 -24.24 21.12 19.08
C THR A 215 -24.10 22.32 18.16
N SER A 216 -23.54 22.12 16.97
CA SER A 216 -23.82 23.00 15.84
C SER A 216 -24.05 22.16 14.59
N SER A 217 -25.33 22.04 14.30
CA SER A 217 -25.90 21.79 12.99
C SER A 217 -25.41 22.82 11.98
N PHE A 218 -25.01 22.37 10.80
CA PHE A 218 -24.93 23.25 9.64
C PHE A 218 -25.85 22.70 8.56
N ASP A 219 -26.81 23.55 8.28
CA ASP A 219 -27.88 23.37 7.33
C ASP A 219 -27.37 23.39 5.88
N GLU A 220 -28.07 22.63 5.13
CA GLU A 220 -28.36 22.55 3.72
C GLU A 220 -28.75 23.91 3.09
N GLU A 221 -28.51 24.05 1.85
CA GLU A 221 -29.09 24.79 0.73
C GLU A 221 -27.96 25.35 -0.14
N GLY A 222 -27.90 25.20 -1.44
CA GLY A 222 -28.90 25.08 -2.46
C GLY A 222 -28.33 25.64 -3.72
N VAL A 223 -29.00 25.30 -4.83
CA VAL A 223 -29.16 26.06 -6.11
C VAL A 223 -28.15 25.75 -7.23
N LEU A 224 -28.58 24.94 -8.17
CA LEU A 224 -28.98 25.19 -9.58
C LEU A 224 -28.18 26.28 -10.35
N ASP A 225 -27.42 25.88 -11.36
CA ASP A 225 -27.64 26.14 -12.80
C ASP A 225 -26.77 25.23 -13.64
#